data_9c785111bea89330f4f0a5ead48da667
#
_entry.id   9c785111bea89330f4f0a5ead48da667
#
_cell.length_a   1.000
_cell.length_b   1.000
_cell.length_c   1.000
_cell.angle_alpha   90.00
_cell.angle_beta   90.00
_cell.angle_gamma   90.00
#
_symmetry.space_group_name_H-M   'P 1'
#
loop_
_entity.id
_entity.type
_entity.pdbx_description
1 polymer ?
#
loop_
_entity_poly.entity_id
_entity_poly.type
_entity_poly.pdbx_seq_one_letter_code
_entity_poly.pdbx_strand_id
1 'polypeptide(L)'
;MSKNKIVAKLNPMFFSGIAHRGLWNDQLTENGLRAFQNAIDHHLSFEYDIHLCKDGQLLVCHDDNLKRTTGKEGIIEELTMEEIKKNYRLLDGEEVPSFAEVLALNHEQVPMVCELKVHEGNYKALARAA
;
A
#
# COMPACT_ATOMS: atom_id res chain seq x y z
N MET A 1 20.04 -8.01 8.33
CA MET A 1 19.49 -9.13 7.55
C MET A 1 18.57 -8.62 6.47
N SER A 2 18.68 -9.14 5.30
CA SER A 2 17.85 -8.72 4.17
C SER A 2 16.51 -9.45 4.17
N LYS A 3 15.42 -8.71 4.23
CA LYS A 3 14.07 -9.26 4.05
C LYS A 3 13.93 -9.92 2.67
N ASN A 4 14.54 -9.35 1.65
CA ASN A 4 14.50 -9.88 0.28
C ASN A 4 15.09 -11.27 0.18
N LYS A 5 16.15 -11.54 0.91
CA LYS A 5 16.80 -12.84 0.93
C LYS A 5 15.90 -13.94 1.48
N ILE A 6 15.14 -13.63 2.55
CA ILE A 6 14.19 -14.58 3.14
C ILE A 6 13.02 -14.82 2.19
N VAL A 7 12.46 -13.74 1.65
CA VAL A 7 11.32 -13.78 0.75
C VAL A 7 11.64 -14.59 -0.50
N ALA A 8 12.81 -14.35 -1.10
CA ALA A 8 13.25 -15.08 -2.30
C ALA A 8 13.38 -16.59 -2.05
N LYS A 9 13.76 -17.01 -0.82
CA LYS A 9 13.81 -18.43 -0.46
C LYS A 9 12.43 -19.06 -0.33
N LEU A 10 11.43 -18.27 0.09
CA LEU A 10 10.10 -18.78 0.43
C LEU A 10 9.20 -18.94 -0.79
N ASN A 11 9.38 -18.13 -1.83
CA ASN A 11 8.47 -18.16 -2.97
C ASN A 11 9.16 -17.79 -4.29
N PRO A 12 9.22 -18.73 -5.24
CA PRO A 12 9.84 -18.47 -6.55
C PRO A 12 9.19 -17.36 -7.37
N MET A 13 7.94 -16.98 -7.09
CA MET A 13 7.28 -15.90 -7.82
C MET A 13 8.01 -14.57 -7.70
N PHE A 14 8.78 -14.36 -6.64
CA PHE A 14 9.57 -13.14 -6.50
C PHE A 14 10.65 -13.01 -7.57
N PHE A 15 11.06 -14.11 -8.19
CA PHE A 15 12.02 -14.06 -9.29
C PHE A 15 11.40 -13.61 -10.61
N SER A 16 10.07 -13.62 -10.72
CA SER A 16 9.37 -13.13 -11.90
C SER A 16 9.24 -11.60 -11.92
N GLY A 17 9.54 -10.98 -10.79
CA GLY A 17 9.49 -9.53 -10.63
C GLY A 17 8.49 -9.10 -9.56
N ILE A 18 8.75 -7.95 -8.98
CA ILE A 18 7.91 -7.33 -7.96
C ILE A 18 7.46 -5.98 -8.48
N ALA A 19 6.16 -5.79 -8.60
CA ALA A 19 5.59 -4.51 -9.02
C ALA A 19 5.62 -3.53 -7.83
N HIS A 20 6.54 -2.58 -7.85
CA HIS A 20 6.73 -1.57 -6.82
C HIS A 20 5.51 -0.64 -6.79
N ARG A 21 4.79 -0.62 -5.65
CA ARG A 21 3.52 0.11 -5.47
C ARG A 21 2.41 -0.38 -6.41
N GLY A 22 2.44 -1.66 -6.76
CA GLY A 22 1.56 -2.25 -7.76
C GLY A 22 2.08 -2.03 -9.18
N LEU A 23 1.38 -2.59 -10.17
CA LEU A 23 1.71 -2.37 -11.58
C LEU A 23 0.91 -1.17 -12.08
N TRP A 24 1.41 0.02 -11.77
CA TRP A 24 0.77 1.30 -12.05
C TRP A 24 1.28 1.92 -13.36
N ASN A 25 0.50 2.84 -13.90
CA ASN A 25 0.82 3.57 -15.13
C ASN A 25 0.08 4.92 -15.13
N ASP A 26 -0.02 5.58 -16.28
CA ASP A 26 -0.68 6.88 -16.39
C ASP A 26 -2.18 6.84 -16.05
N GLN A 27 -2.79 5.67 -16.10
CA GLN A 27 -4.23 5.49 -15.86
C GLN A 27 -4.54 4.79 -14.54
N LEU A 28 -3.57 4.13 -13.94
CA LEU A 28 -3.70 3.38 -12.69
C LEU A 28 -2.74 3.97 -11.67
N THR A 29 -3.27 4.63 -10.64
CA THR A 29 -2.44 5.28 -9.63
C THR A 29 -1.67 4.26 -8.80
N GLU A 30 -0.42 4.58 -8.47
CA GLU A 30 0.39 3.75 -7.57
C GLU A 30 -0.34 3.49 -6.24
N ASN A 31 -0.11 2.33 -5.64
CA ASN A 31 -0.75 1.93 -4.40
C ASN A 31 -2.28 1.94 -4.45
N GLY A 32 -2.87 1.93 -5.65
CA GLY A 32 -4.31 1.79 -5.83
C GLY A 32 -4.70 0.32 -6.04
N LEU A 33 -5.92 -0.04 -5.69
CA LEU A 33 -6.38 -1.43 -5.84
C LEU A 33 -6.32 -1.91 -7.29
N ARG A 34 -6.57 -1.02 -8.26
CA ARG A 34 -6.48 -1.38 -9.67
C ARG A 34 -5.04 -1.67 -10.10
N ALA A 35 -4.07 -0.96 -9.54
CA ALA A 35 -2.66 -1.23 -9.81
C ALA A 35 -2.24 -2.59 -9.25
N PHE A 36 -2.74 -2.95 -8.07
CA PHE A 36 -2.49 -4.27 -7.49
C PHE A 36 -3.17 -5.38 -8.29
N GLN A 37 -4.41 -5.16 -8.71
CA GLN A 37 -5.12 -6.12 -9.56
C GLN A 37 -4.37 -6.34 -10.88
N ASN A 38 -3.83 -5.28 -11.47
CA ASN A 38 -3.04 -5.36 -12.69
C ASN A 38 -1.78 -6.22 -12.49
N ALA A 39 -1.12 -6.10 -11.33
CA ALA A 39 0.01 -6.96 -11.00
C ALA A 39 -0.43 -8.43 -10.90
N ILE A 40 -1.52 -8.70 -10.21
CA ILE A 40 -2.07 -10.05 -10.07
C ILE A 40 -2.39 -10.64 -11.44
N ASP A 41 -3.03 -9.88 -12.31
CA ASP A 41 -3.41 -10.31 -13.66
C ASP A 41 -2.20 -10.67 -14.52
N HIS A 42 -1.04 -10.06 -14.24
CA HIS A 42 0.22 -10.34 -14.93
C HIS A 42 1.09 -11.36 -14.21
N HIS A 43 0.55 -12.02 -13.18
CA HIS A 43 1.28 -13.02 -12.37
C HIS A 43 2.55 -12.46 -11.72
N LEU A 44 2.48 -11.20 -11.30
CA LEU A 44 3.57 -10.53 -10.58
C LEU A 44 3.21 -10.40 -9.10
N SER A 45 4.19 -10.59 -8.24
CA SER A 45 4.07 -10.13 -6.87
C SER A 45 4.07 -8.60 -6.85
N PHE A 46 3.63 -7.99 -5.76
CA PHE A 46 3.64 -6.54 -5.66
C PHE A 46 4.09 -6.09 -4.27
N GLU A 47 4.64 -4.89 -4.25
CA GLU A 47 5.02 -4.19 -3.03
C GLU A 47 4.03 -3.07 -2.78
N TYR A 48 3.76 -2.78 -1.54
CA TYR A 48 2.91 -1.67 -1.12
C TYR A 48 3.40 -1.11 0.21
N ASP A 49 2.97 0.11 0.50
CA ASP A 49 3.40 0.86 1.66
C ASP A 49 2.21 1.14 2.57
N ILE A 50 2.39 1.03 3.89
CA ILE A 50 1.32 1.31 4.84
C ILE A 50 1.72 2.38 5.85
N HIS A 51 0.74 3.21 6.21
CA HIS A 51 0.83 4.25 7.23
C HIS A 51 -0.23 4.02 8.28
N LEU A 52 0.08 4.39 9.52
CA LEU A 52 -0.86 4.31 10.63
C LEU A 52 -1.67 5.60 10.72
N CYS A 53 -2.97 5.50 10.49
CA CYS A 53 -3.89 6.63 10.63
C CYS A 53 -4.08 7.00 12.11
N LYS A 54 -4.62 8.20 12.34
CA LYS A 54 -4.88 8.72 13.67
C LYS A 54 -5.74 7.79 14.54
N ASP A 55 -6.68 7.07 13.93
CA ASP A 55 -7.58 6.14 14.62
C ASP A 55 -7.04 4.70 14.71
N GLY A 56 -5.79 4.47 14.35
CA GLY A 56 -5.15 3.15 14.45
C GLY A 56 -5.36 2.23 13.27
N GLN A 57 -6.09 2.65 12.23
CA GLN A 57 -6.25 1.88 11.01
C GLN A 57 -5.07 2.11 10.06
N LEU A 58 -4.84 1.16 9.15
CA LEU A 58 -3.69 1.19 8.23
C LEU A 58 -4.14 1.59 6.82
N LEU A 59 -3.54 2.65 6.30
CA LEU A 59 -3.78 3.17 4.96
C LEU A 59 -2.63 2.78 4.03
N VAL A 60 -2.94 2.49 2.78
CA VAL A 60 -1.95 2.15 1.76
C VAL A 60 -1.58 3.41 0.97
N CYS A 61 -0.35 3.87 1.17
CA CYS A 61 0.19 5.07 0.52
C CYS A 61 1.69 5.13 0.76
N HIS A 62 2.45 5.66 -0.18
CA HIS A 62 3.90 5.79 -0.02
C HIS A 62 4.27 6.99 0.85
N ASP A 63 3.76 8.19 0.52
CA ASP A 63 4.13 9.43 1.19
C ASP A 63 3.31 9.65 2.47
N ASP A 64 3.86 10.41 3.41
CA ASP A 64 3.12 10.88 4.58
C ASP A 64 1.97 11.80 4.18
N ASN A 65 2.19 12.63 3.14
CA ASN A 65 1.22 13.59 2.64
C ASN A 65 0.49 13.03 1.43
N LEU A 66 -0.84 13.10 1.43
CA LEU A 66 -1.69 12.58 0.36
C LEU A 66 -1.65 13.41 -0.93
N LYS A 67 -0.96 14.54 -0.93
CA LYS A 67 -0.98 15.52 -2.04
C LYS A 67 -0.60 14.92 -3.40
N ARG A 68 0.50 14.19 -3.46
CA ARG A 68 1.04 13.72 -4.74
C ARG A 68 0.11 12.74 -5.46
N THR A 69 -0.54 11.86 -4.72
CA THR A 69 -1.37 10.80 -5.32
C THR A 69 -2.86 11.14 -5.35
N THR A 70 -3.29 12.18 -4.64
CA THR A 70 -4.71 12.58 -4.61
C THR A 70 -4.95 14.00 -5.08
N GLY A 71 -3.92 14.85 -5.11
CA GLY A 71 -4.05 16.26 -5.45
C GLY A 71 -4.43 17.15 -4.28
N LYS A 72 -4.72 16.58 -3.10
CA LYS A 72 -5.17 17.32 -1.92
C LYS A 72 -4.27 17.03 -0.73
N GLU A 73 -3.78 18.11 -0.07
CA GLU A 73 -2.90 17.96 1.08
C GLU A 73 -3.58 17.31 2.28
N GLY A 74 -2.79 16.57 3.05
CA GLY A 74 -3.22 15.96 4.30
C GLY A 74 -2.18 14.96 4.76
N ILE A 75 -1.85 15.01 6.06
CA ILE A 75 -0.90 14.06 6.67
C ILE A 75 -1.70 12.87 7.19
N ILE A 76 -1.35 11.68 6.72
CA ILE A 76 -2.09 10.44 7.01
C ILE A 76 -2.20 10.22 8.52
N GLU A 77 -1.10 10.39 9.26
CA GLU A 77 -1.05 10.15 10.71
C GLU A 77 -1.90 11.13 11.51
N GLU A 78 -2.35 12.22 10.90
CA GLU A 78 -3.20 13.23 11.52
C GLU A 78 -4.68 13.09 11.16
N LEU A 79 -5.02 12.09 10.33
CA LEU A 79 -6.36 11.87 9.79
C LEU A 79 -6.87 10.49 10.17
N THR A 80 -8.19 10.36 10.32
CA THR A 80 -8.82 9.05 10.49
C THR A 80 -9.06 8.40 9.13
N MET A 81 -9.22 7.08 9.11
CA MET A 81 -9.55 6.36 7.87
C MET A 81 -10.85 6.90 7.26
N GLU A 82 -11.86 7.18 8.10
CA GLU A 82 -13.13 7.72 7.64
C GLU A 82 -12.94 9.06 6.92
N GLU A 83 -12.16 9.97 7.51
CA GLU A 83 -11.87 11.27 6.89
C GLU A 83 -11.18 11.11 5.54
N ILE A 84 -10.22 10.18 5.45
CA ILE A 84 -9.50 9.94 4.20
C ILE A 84 -10.42 9.35 3.14
N LYS A 85 -11.20 8.34 3.48
CA LYS A 85 -12.15 7.71 2.56
C LYS A 85 -13.19 8.69 2.04
N LYS A 86 -13.64 9.59 2.91
CA LYS A 86 -14.67 10.58 2.57
C LYS A 86 -14.13 11.72 1.70
N ASN A 87 -12.93 12.21 1.99
CA ASN A 87 -12.45 13.49 1.44
C ASN A 87 -11.35 13.37 0.39
N TYR A 88 -10.77 12.19 0.18
CA TYR A 88 -9.64 12.00 -0.73
C TYR A 88 -9.95 10.94 -1.76
N ARG A 89 -9.49 11.16 -2.99
CA ARG A 89 -9.53 10.16 -4.06
C ARG A 89 -8.19 10.17 -4.78
N LEU A 90 -7.72 8.99 -5.16
CA LEU A 90 -6.54 8.89 -6.02
C LEU A 90 -6.79 9.64 -7.34
N LEU A 91 -5.72 10.04 -8.02
CA LEU A 91 -5.81 10.81 -9.25
C LEU A 91 -6.64 10.12 -10.34
N ASP A 92 -6.73 8.79 -10.30
CA ASP A 92 -7.57 8.02 -11.23
C ASP A 92 -9.03 7.88 -10.76
N GLY A 93 -9.41 8.48 -9.65
CA GLY A 93 -10.76 8.47 -9.11
C GLY A 93 -11.04 7.39 -8.08
N GLU A 94 -10.13 6.45 -7.86
CA GLU A 94 -10.29 5.39 -6.86
C GLU A 94 -10.22 5.94 -5.44
N GLU A 95 -10.79 5.21 -4.50
CA GLU A 95 -10.54 5.48 -3.08
C GLU A 95 -9.08 5.14 -2.74
N VAL A 96 -8.52 5.82 -1.75
CA VAL A 96 -7.22 5.43 -1.20
C VAL A 96 -7.44 4.14 -0.40
N PRO A 97 -6.72 3.04 -0.71
CA PRO A 97 -7.06 1.75 -0.10
C PRO A 97 -6.62 1.63 1.34
N SER A 98 -7.34 0.81 2.10
CA SER A 98 -6.89 0.34 3.39
C SER A 98 -6.04 -0.92 3.21
N PHE A 99 -5.23 -1.24 4.23
CA PHE A 99 -4.47 -2.49 4.26
C PHE A 99 -5.40 -3.71 4.15
N ALA A 100 -6.52 -3.69 4.86
CA ALA A 100 -7.49 -4.78 4.81
C ALA A 100 -8.05 -5.00 3.39
N GLU A 101 -8.28 -3.92 2.65
CA GLU A 101 -8.76 -4.01 1.27
C GLU A 101 -7.73 -4.65 0.34
N VAL A 102 -6.44 -4.37 0.54
CA VAL A 102 -5.37 -4.99 -0.26
C VAL A 102 -5.28 -6.48 0.04
N LEU A 103 -5.37 -6.88 1.31
CA LEU A 103 -5.37 -8.29 1.70
C LEU A 103 -6.56 -9.03 1.08
N ALA A 104 -7.75 -8.43 1.13
CA ALA A 104 -8.95 -9.01 0.56
C ALA A 104 -8.86 -9.13 -0.97
N LEU A 105 -8.31 -8.13 -1.64
CA LEU A 105 -8.13 -8.15 -3.08
C LEU A 105 -7.20 -9.26 -3.51
N ASN A 106 -6.05 -9.39 -2.86
CA ASN A 106 -5.06 -10.39 -3.22
C ASN A 106 -5.55 -11.82 -2.93
N HIS A 107 -6.20 -12.03 -1.81
CA HIS A 107 -6.73 -13.33 -1.42
C HIS A 107 -5.70 -14.46 -1.65
N GLU A 108 -4.46 -14.22 -1.23
CA GLU A 108 -3.34 -15.17 -1.34
C GLU A 108 -2.97 -15.61 -2.76
N GLN A 109 -3.32 -14.82 -3.76
CA GLN A 109 -3.03 -15.17 -5.17
C GLN A 109 -1.57 -14.98 -5.54
N VAL A 110 -0.92 -13.92 -5.03
CA VAL A 110 0.50 -13.65 -5.27
C VAL A 110 1.17 -13.25 -3.96
N PRO A 111 2.50 -13.43 -3.85
CA PRO A 111 3.24 -12.93 -2.69
C PRO A 111 3.23 -11.40 -2.66
N MET A 112 3.25 -10.83 -1.46
CA MET A 112 3.27 -9.38 -1.26
C MET A 112 4.44 -8.99 -0.38
N VAL A 113 4.98 -7.80 -0.64
CA VAL A 113 5.98 -7.16 0.22
C VAL A 113 5.35 -5.90 0.80
N CYS A 114 5.25 -5.82 2.11
CA CYS A 114 4.65 -4.68 2.80
C CYS A 114 5.73 -3.85 3.48
N GLU A 115 5.85 -2.57 3.12
CA GLU A 115 6.76 -1.65 3.78
C GLU A 115 5.99 -0.81 4.80
N LEU A 116 6.46 -0.83 6.04
CA LEU A 116 5.88 -0.02 7.11
C LEU A 116 6.53 1.37 7.10
N LYS A 117 5.73 2.40 6.86
CA LYS A 117 6.20 3.78 6.80
C LYS A 117 6.10 4.43 8.18
N VAL A 118 7.25 4.59 8.84
CA VAL A 118 7.34 5.20 10.16
C VAL A 118 7.21 6.72 10.05
N HIS A 119 6.40 7.32 10.92
CA HIS A 119 6.21 8.75 11.02
C HIS A 119 6.38 9.18 12.47
N GLU A 120 7.29 10.13 12.72
CA GLU A 120 7.55 10.70 14.06
C GLU A 120 7.69 9.63 15.16
N GLY A 121 8.43 8.56 14.88
CA GLY A 121 8.74 7.55 15.88
C GLY A 121 7.61 6.57 16.20
N ASN A 122 6.56 6.49 15.39
CA ASN A 122 5.39 5.63 15.64
C ASN A 122 5.61 4.14 15.33
N TYR A 123 6.85 3.69 15.21
CA TYR A 123 7.17 2.35 14.72
C TYR A 123 6.56 1.20 15.56
N LYS A 124 6.43 1.36 16.86
CA LYS A 124 5.85 0.31 17.72
C LYS A 124 4.34 0.15 17.48
N ALA A 125 3.62 1.27 17.42
CA ALA A 125 2.19 1.24 17.18
C ALA A 125 1.88 0.71 15.76
N LEU A 126 2.68 1.14 14.78
CA LEU A 126 2.57 0.70 13.40
C LEU A 126 2.81 -0.82 13.28
N ALA A 127 3.86 -1.33 13.91
CA ALA A 127 4.18 -2.75 13.87
C ALA A 127 3.09 -3.60 14.53
N ARG A 128 2.46 -3.11 15.61
CA ARG A 128 1.36 -3.83 16.27
C ARG A 128 0.09 -3.86 15.42
N ALA A 129 -0.18 -2.79 14.68
CA ALA A 129 -1.36 -2.69 13.85
C ALA A 129 -1.26 -3.56 12.59
N ALA A 130 -0.05 -3.76 12.09
CA ALA A 130 0.20 -4.52 10.84
C ALA A 130 0.01 -6.04 10.97
#